data_4a319694b8513a87b1c3156c62d8007d
#
_entry.id   4a319694b8513a87b1c3156c62d8007d
#
_cell.length_a   1.000
_cell.length_b   1.000
_cell.length_c   1.000
_cell.angle_alpha   90.00
_cell.angle_beta   90.00
_cell.angle_gamma   90.00
#
_symmetry.space_group_name_H-M   'P 1'
#
loop_
_entity.id
_entity.type
_entity.pdbx_description
1 polymer ?
#
loop_
_entity_poly.entity_id
_entity_poly.type
_entity_poly.pdbx_seq_one_letter_code
_entity_poly.pdbx_strand_id
1 'polypeptide(L)'
;MKNGKYLILCVDDDGDILEALRLRLNKAGYLTETALSAEEGLKKFKENQPDLIIADLMMEEIDSGTGLVKELKLAGNRAPVLLLSSLGDSLTVSASTRELGLDAVFQKPVNFEAMLKTIRAKLGQKG
;
A
#
# COMPACT_ATOMS: atom_id res chain seq x y z
N MET A 1 -1.32 10.91 11.32
CA MET A 1 -0.24 11.81 10.87
C MET A 1 0.88 11.87 11.91
N LYS A 2 2.09 11.94 11.45
CA LYS A 2 3.25 12.10 12.32
C LYS A 2 3.99 13.36 11.91
N ASN A 3 4.32 14.22 12.89
CA ASN A 3 5.05 15.46 12.64
C ASN A 3 4.43 16.33 11.55
N GLY A 4 3.09 16.34 11.46
CA GLY A 4 2.38 17.10 10.46
C GLY A 4 2.37 16.50 9.06
N LYS A 5 2.87 15.28 8.90
CA LYS A 5 2.92 14.59 7.61
C LYS A 5 2.16 13.26 7.68
N TYR A 6 1.57 12.87 6.56
CA TYR A 6 0.94 11.56 6.46
C TYR A 6 2.01 10.48 6.37
N LEU A 7 1.75 9.38 7.06
CA LEU A 7 2.64 8.20 7.05
C LEU A 7 2.08 7.14 6.12
N ILE A 8 2.89 6.68 5.18
CA ILE A 8 2.50 5.63 4.23
C ILE A 8 3.37 4.40 4.48
N LEU A 9 2.72 3.26 4.68
CA LEU A 9 3.41 1.98 4.82
C LEU A 9 3.42 1.28 3.48
N CYS A 10 4.60 0.91 3.00
CA CYS A 10 4.78 0.19 1.74
C CYS A 10 5.28 -1.22 2.01
N VAL A 11 4.57 -2.22 1.50
CA VAL A 11 4.89 -3.63 1.71
C VAL A 11 5.09 -4.31 0.36
N ASP A 12 6.29 -4.79 0.11
CA ASP A 12 6.66 -5.46 -1.14
C ASP A 12 7.92 -6.27 -0.88
N ASP A 13 8.03 -7.46 -1.45
CA ASP A 13 9.24 -8.27 -1.29
C ASP A 13 10.38 -7.82 -2.21
N ASP A 14 10.11 -6.88 -3.11
CA ASP A 14 11.11 -6.27 -3.99
C ASP A 14 11.64 -4.98 -3.36
N GLY A 15 12.87 -5.03 -2.85
CA GLY A 15 13.48 -3.87 -2.21
C GLY A 15 13.68 -2.69 -3.15
N ASP A 16 13.85 -2.93 -4.44
CA ASP A 16 14.01 -1.85 -5.42
C ASP A 16 12.72 -1.05 -5.59
N ILE A 17 11.59 -1.75 -5.57
CA ILE A 17 10.29 -1.09 -5.65
C ILE A 17 10.05 -0.26 -4.38
N LEU A 18 10.37 -0.82 -3.22
CA LEU A 18 10.23 -0.11 -1.95
C LEU A 18 11.08 1.15 -1.92
N GLU A 19 12.31 1.07 -2.41
CA GLU A 19 13.19 2.22 -2.46
C GLU A 19 12.65 3.31 -3.40
N ALA A 20 12.13 2.91 -4.57
CA ALA A 20 11.54 3.85 -5.51
C ALA A 20 10.31 4.52 -4.91
N LEU A 21 9.46 3.75 -4.24
CA LEU A 21 8.28 4.30 -3.56
C LEU A 21 8.69 5.28 -2.48
N ARG A 22 9.66 4.89 -1.65
CA ARG A 22 10.14 5.73 -0.56
C ARG A 22 10.65 7.08 -1.07
N LEU A 23 11.47 7.04 -2.10
CA LEU A 23 12.04 8.27 -2.68
C LEU A 23 10.95 9.18 -3.25
N ARG A 24 10.03 8.62 -4.00
CA ARG A 24 8.96 9.39 -4.62
C ARG A 24 8.00 9.97 -3.59
N LEU A 25 7.62 9.16 -2.60
CA LEU A 25 6.68 9.59 -1.58
C LEU A 25 7.31 10.62 -0.65
N ASN A 26 8.56 10.41 -0.25
CA ASN A 26 9.26 11.41 0.57
C ASN A 26 9.39 12.74 -0.15
N LYS A 27 9.68 12.70 -1.43
CA LYS A 27 9.79 13.91 -2.25
C LYS A 27 8.45 14.64 -2.32
N ALA A 28 7.36 13.90 -2.30
CA ALA A 28 6.01 14.48 -2.33
C ALA A 28 5.54 15.00 -0.97
N GLY A 29 6.33 14.82 0.08
CA GLY A 29 6.02 15.34 1.41
C GLY A 29 5.43 14.32 2.37
N TYR A 30 5.49 13.04 2.05
CA TYR A 30 4.99 11.98 2.93
C TYR A 30 6.12 11.32 3.69
N LEU A 31 5.79 10.83 4.88
CA LEU A 31 6.70 9.92 5.60
C LEU A 31 6.42 8.51 5.10
N THR A 32 7.46 7.70 5.01
CA THR A 32 7.31 6.32 4.54
C THR A 32 7.95 5.32 5.48
N GLU A 33 7.30 4.17 5.61
CA GLU A 33 7.88 2.98 6.20
C GLU A 33 7.80 1.88 5.17
N THR A 34 8.78 0.97 5.18
CA THR A 34 8.82 -0.12 4.23
C THR A 34 8.90 -1.45 4.95
N ALA A 35 8.34 -2.49 4.34
CA ALA A 35 8.38 -3.83 4.87
C ALA A 35 8.58 -4.81 3.71
N LEU A 36 9.42 -5.81 3.90
CA LEU A 36 9.77 -6.78 2.87
C LEU A 36 8.87 -8.03 2.90
N SER A 37 7.97 -8.11 3.85
CA SER A 37 7.03 -9.23 3.96
C SER A 37 5.71 -8.77 4.55
N ALA A 38 4.69 -9.59 4.40
CA ALA A 38 3.38 -9.32 4.99
C ALA A 38 3.46 -9.29 6.51
N GLU A 39 4.24 -10.20 7.09
CA GLU A 39 4.42 -10.27 8.54
C GLU A 39 5.06 -8.99 9.08
N GLU A 40 6.12 -8.53 8.44
CA GLU A 40 6.77 -7.27 8.82
C GLU A 40 5.84 -6.09 8.63
N GLY A 41 5.07 -6.10 7.54
CA GLY A 41 4.10 -5.04 7.26
C GLY A 41 3.04 -4.94 8.34
N LEU A 42 2.51 -6.07 8.76
CA LEU A 42 1.50 -6.10 9.82
C LEU A 42 2.08 -5.61 11.14
N LYS A 43 3.33 -6.00 11.45
CA LYS A 43 4.01 -5.54 12.65
C LYS A 43 4.15 -4.03 12.65
N LYS A 44 4.61 -3.46 11.56
CA LYS A 44 4.78 -2.01 11.43
C LYS A 44 3.46 -1.27 11.48
N PHE A 45 2.41 -1.84 10.92
CA PHE A 45 1.07 -1.28 11.01
C PHE A 45 0.65 -1.15 12.49
N LYS A 46 0.84 -2.20 13.26
CA LYS A 46 0.46 -2.18 14.67
C LYS A 46 1.28 -1.20 15.49
N GLU A 47 2.55 -1.03 15.15
CA GLU A 47 3.45 -0.13 15.87
C GLU A 47 3.18 1.34 15.57
N ASN A 48 2.88 1.68 14.32
CA ASN A 48 2.87 3.07 13.87
C ASN A 48 1.57 3.57 13.26
N GLN A 49 0.62 2.69 13.00
CA GLN A 49 -0.70 3.06 12.45
C GLN A 49 -0.62 4.05 11.28
N PRO A 50 -0.22 3.57 10.09
CA PRO A 50 -0.08 4.45 8.94
C PRO A 50 -1.40 5.05 8.48
N ASP A 51 -1.31 6.15 7.76
CA ASP A 51 -2.48 6.84 7.21
C ASP A 51 -2.93 6.22 5.89
N LEU A 52 -2.04 5.50 5.22
CA LEU A 52 -2.33 4.80 3.96
C LEU A 52 -1.35 3.64 3.82
N ILE A 53 -1.79 2.57 3.17
CA ILE A 53 -0.97 1.38 2.99
C ILE A 53 -0.90 1.04 1.50
N ILE A 54 0.31 0.75 1.03
CA ILE A 54 0.54 0.25 -0.33
C ILE A 54 1.13 -1.15 -0.18
N ALA A 55 0.50 -2.14 -0.79
CA ALA A 55 0.95 -3.52 -0.64
C ALA A 55 1.00 -4.23 -1.99
N ASP A 56 2.02 -5.07 -2.18
CA ASP A 56 2.14 -5.91 -3.36
C ASP A 56 1.19 -7.11 -3.23
N LEU A 57 0.39 -7.33 -4.27
CA LEU A 57 -0.54 -8.46 -4.30
C LEU A 57 0.18 -9.80 -4.35
N MET A 58 1.30 -9.86 -5.06
CA MET A 58 2.05 -11.09 -5.31
C MET A 58 3.39 -11.08 -4.59
N MET A 59 3.36 -11.28 -3.28
CA MET A 59 4.57 -11.50 -2.51
C MET A 59 4.94 -12.99 -2.52
N GLU A 60 5.94 -13.38 -1.74
CA GLU A 60 6.50 -14.75 -1.74
C GLU A 60 5.44 -15.85 -1.71
N GLU A 61 4.37 -15.64 -0.98
CA GLU A 61 3.26 -16.59 -0.92
C GLU A 61 2.14 -16.08 -1.81
N ILE A 62 1.45 -16.99 -2.47
CA ILE A 62 0.43 -16.65 -3.46
C ILE A 62 -0.63 -15.69 -2.91
N ASP A 63 -1.02 -15.87 -1.66
CA ASP A 63 -2.07 -15.07 -1.06
C ASP A 63 -1.58 -14.01 -0.08
N SER A 64 -0.27 -13.76 -0.02
CA SER A 64 0.29 -12.85 0.98
C SER A 64 -0.31 -11.45 0.94
N GLY A 65 -0.49 -10.88 -0.27
CA GLY A 65 -1.06 -9.54 -0.40
C GLY A 65 -2.48 -9.47 0.10
N THR A 66 -3.32 -10.41 -0.32
CA THR A 66 -4.72 -10.45 0.12
C THR A 66 -4.83 -10.90 1.57
N GLY A 67 -3.93 -11.80 2.01
CA GLY A 67 -3.87 -12.22 3.41
C GLY A 67 -3.54 -11.05 4.32
N LEU A 68 -2.59 -10.21 3.90
CA LEU A 68 -2.24 -9.02 4.66
C LEU A 68 -3.43 -8.08 4.79
N VAL A 69 -4.20 -7.87 3.71
CA VAL A 69 -5.38 -6.99 3.75
C VAL A 69 -6.38 -7.51 4.77
N LYS A 70 -6.63 -8.82 4.79
CA LYS A 70 -7.54 -9.43 5.75
C LYS A 70 -7.04 -9.24 7.18
N GLU A 71 -5.75 -9.45 7.42
CA GLU A 71 -5.17 -9.28 8.74
C GLU A 71 -5.25 -7.83 9.21
N LEU A 72 -4.99 -6.89 8.29
CA LEU A 72 -5.12 -5.46 8.61
C LEU A 72 -6.55 -5.13 9.00
N LYS A 73 -7.52 -5.65 8.27
CA LYS A 73 -8.94 -5.42 8.57
C LYS A 73 -9.31 -5.97 9.94
N LEU A 74 -8.85 -7.19 10.25
CA LEU A 74 -9.08 -7.80 11.55
C LEU A 74 -8.41 -7.03 12.69
N ALA A 75 -7.30 -6.37 12.38
CA ALA A 75 -6.58 -5.55 13.36
C ALA A 75 -7.18 -4.15 13.52
N GLY A 76 -8.28 -3.87 12.83
CA GLY A 76 -8.98 -2.59 12.97
C GLY A 76 -8.50 -1.50 12.02
N ASN A 77 -7.84 -1.87 10.93
CA ASN A 77 -7.35 -0.87 9.98
C ASN A 77 -8.48 -0.09 9.34
N ARG A 78 -8.35 1.23 9.32
CA ARG A 78 -9.27 2.14 8.64
C ARG A 78 -8.56 2.94 7.55
N ALA A 79 -7.26 2.78 7.39
CA ALA A 79 -6.50 3.49 6.38
C ALA A 79 -6.79 2.91 5.00
N PRO A 80 -6.81 3.74 3.95
CA PRO A 80 -6.94 3.23 2.58
C PRO A 80 -5.82 2.27 2.24
N VAL A 81 -6.14 1.22 1.48
CA VAL A 81 -5.17 0.23 1.03
C VAL A 81 -5.12 0.23 -0.49
N LEU A 82 -3.94 0.48 -1.03
CA LEU A 82 -3.68 0.43 -2.46
C LEU A 82 -2.87 -0.82 -2.76
N LEU A 83 -3.25 -1.57 -3.80
CA LEU A 83 -2.51 -2.77 -4.19
C LEU A 83 -1.67 -2.52 -5.42
N LEU A 84 -0.50 -3.15 -5.44
CA LEU A 84 0.34 -3.24 -6.63
C LEU A 84 0.18 -4.64 -7.20
N SER A 85 0.04 -4.75 -8.51
CA SER A 85 -0.07 -6.06 -9.15
C SER A 85 0.81 -6.14 -10.38
N SER A 86 1.27 -7.34 -10.69
CA SER A 86 2.01 -7.60 -11.91
C SER A 86 1.05 -7.77 -13.07
N LEU A 87 1.58 -7.66 -14.28
CA LEU A 87 0.78 -7.85 -15.48
C LEU A 87 0.13 -9.24 -15.47
N GLY A 88 -1.17 -9.30 -15.65
CA GLY A 88 -1.91 -10.55 -15.63
C GLY A 88 -2.71 -10.78 -14.35
N ASP A 89 -2.37 -10.10 -13.28
CA ASP A 89 -3.08 -10.25 -12.00
C ASP A 89 -4.37 -9.44 -11.95
N SER A 90 -4.49 -8.47 -12.83
CA SER A 90 -5.59 -7.51 -12.80
C SER A 90 -6.98 -8.13 -12.93
N LEU A 91 -7.10 -9.24 -13.66
CA LEU A 91 -8.38 -9.89 -13.86
C LEU A 91 -8.92 -10.56 -12.60
N THR A 92 -8.02 -11.07 -11.76
CA THR A 92 -8.43 -11.72 -10.51
C THR A 92 -8.68 -10.72 -9.39
N VAL A 93 -8.09 -9.54 -9.49
CA VAL A 93 -8.18 -8.54 -8.44
C VAL A 93 -9.51 -7.80 -8.43
N SER A 94 -10.10 -7.55 -9.61
CA SER A 94 -11.27 -6.69 -9.71
C SER A 94 -12.49 -7.15 -8.91
N ALA A 95 -12.71 -8.45 -8.78
CA ALA A 95 -13.82 -8.97 -8.01
C ALA A 95 -13.51 -8.98 -6.51
N SER A 96 -12.26 -9.28 -6.16
CA SER A 96 -11.84 -9.40 -4.77
C SER A 96 -11.65 -8.05 -4.08
N THR A 97 -11.33 -7.00 -4.84
CA THR A 97 -11.02 -5.70 -4.26
C THR A 97 -12.19 -5.11 -3.49
N ARG A 98 -13.41 -5.27 -3.99
CA ARG A 98 -14.59 -4.75 -3.33
C ARG A 98 -14.89 -5.48 -2.03
N GLU A 99 -14.72 -6.80 -2.03
CA GLU A 99 -14.97 -7.62 -0.85
C GLU A 99 -13.97 -7.36 0.26
N LEU A 100 -12.73 -7.06 -0.12
CA LEU A 100 -11.65 -6.83 0.84
C LEU A 100 -11.54 -5.38 1.30
N GLY A 101 -12.34 -4.49 0.71
CA GLY A 101 -12.31 -3.08 1.07
C GLY A 101 -11.10 -2.35 0.54
N LEU A 102 -10.57 -2.79 -0.59
CA LEU A 102 -9.43 -2.14 -1.22
C LEU A 102 -9.86 -0.88 -1.95
N ASP A 103 -9.02 0.13 -1.94
CA ASP A 103 -9.33 1.43 -2.50
C ASP A 103 -8.88 1.62 -3.94
N ALA A 104 -7.80 0.96 -4.34
CA ALA A 104 -7.33 1.03 -5.72
C ALA A 104 -6.29 -0.06 -5.99
N VAL A 105 -6.08 -0.35 -7.27
CA VAL A 105 -5.06 -1.29 -7.72
C VAL A 105 -4.25 -0.63 -8.81
N PHE A 106 -2.92 -0.72 -8.71
CA PHE A 106 -2.00 -0.19 -9.71
C PHE A 106 -1.16 -1.32 -10.28
N GLN A 107 -1.00 -1.33 -11.59
CA GLN A 107 -0.14 -2.31 -12.25
C GLN A 107 1.31 -1.86 -12.26
N LYS A 108 2.22 -2.81 -12.14
CA LYS A 108 3.65 -2.55 -12.31
C LYS A 108 3.99 -2.55 -13.80
N PRO A 109 4.88 -1.68 -14.27
CA PRO A 109 5.57 -0.64 -13.51
C PRO A 109 4.62 0.48 -13.09
N VAL A 110 4.85 1.02 -11.90
CA VAL A 110 3.93 1.99 -11.30
C VAL A 110 4.01 3.34 -11.99
N ASN A 111 2.86 3.90 -12.34
CA ASN A 111 2.77 5.29 -12.76
C ASN A 111 2.66 6.15 -11.50
N PHE A 112 3.79 6.75 -11.09
CA PHE A 112 3.84 7.50 -9.84
C PHE A 112 2.95 8.74 -9.82
N GLU A 113 2.77 9.39 -10.96
CA GLU A 113 1.87 10.55 -11.01
C GLU A 113 0.43 10.15 -10.70
N ALA A 114 -0.04 9.07 -11.32
CA ALA A 114 -1.39 8.57 -11.07
C ALA A 114 -1.52 8.09 -9.62
N MET A 115 -0.50 7.41 -9.10
CA MET A 115 -0.51 6.94 -7.72
C MET A 115 -0.56 8.12 -6.74
N LEU A 116 0.26 9.15 -6.93
CA LEU A 116 0.26 10.31 -6.04
C LEU A 116 -1.09 11.03 -6.06
N LYS A 117 -1.71 11.12 -7.22
CA LYS A 117 -3.03 11.71 -7.37
C LYS A 117 -4.06 10.94 -6.54
N THR A 118 -4.03 9.62 -6.64
CA THR A 118 -4.93 8.75 -5.88
C THR A 118 -4.67 8.87 -4.38
N ILE A 119 -3.41 8.90 -3.98
CA ILE A 119 -3.04 9.05 -2.57
C ILE A 119 -3.60 10.35 -2.00
N ARG A 120 -3.43 11.46 -2.71
CA ARG A 120 -3.97 12.74 -2.26
C ARG A 120 -5.48 12.69 -2.10
N ALA A 121 -6.17 12.08 -3.07
CA ALA A 121 -7.62 11.97 -3.01
C ALA A 121 -8.07 11.11 -1.83
N LYS A 122 -7.40 9.99 -1.59
CA LYS A 122 -7.77 9.08 -0.50
C LYS A 122 -7.47 9.68 0.88
N LEU A 123 -6.44 10.53 0.98
CA LEU A 123 -6.11 11.20 2.23
C LEU A 123 -6.90 12.51 2.42
N GLY A 124 -7.73 12.87 1.47
CA GLY A 124 -8.51 14.10 1.55
C GLY A 124 -7.70 15.36 1.31
N GLN A 125 -6.52 15.25 0.73
CA GLN A 125 -5.68 16.40 0.43
C GLN A 125 -6.13 17.08 -0.85
N LYS A 126 -6.06 18.40 -0.87
CA LYS A 126 -6.38 19.17 -2.06
C LYS A 126 -5.14 19.30 -2.94
N GLY A 127 -5.35 19.18 -4.23
CA GLY A 127 -4.33 19.44 -5.21
C GLY A 127 -3.50 18.32 -5.60
#